data_1f636dc289a4e0f6f72fa16b2544d54f
#
_entry.id   1f636dc289a4e0f6f72fa16b2544d54f
#
_cell.length_a   1.000
_cell.length_b   1.000
_cell.length_c   1.000
_cell.angle_alpha   90.00
_cell.angle_beta   90.00
_cell.angle_gamma   90.00
#
_symmetry.space_group_name_H-M   'P 1'
#
loop_
_entity.id
_entity.type
_entity.pdbx_description
1 polymer ?
#
loop_
_entity_poly.entity_id
_entity_poly.type
_entity_poly.pdbx_seq_one_letter_code
_entity_poly.pdbx_strand_id
1 'polypeptide(L)'
;GTYNIDADKIEEAITNKTKAIFLAHPLGNSYDLDKIMALAEKYKLWVIEDSCDALGGEYKGRKIGTIGHIGTFSFYPAHHLTMGEGGAVITNDSQLYKIIMSFRDWGRDCCCPPGRDGVCGKRFTQQLGNLPYGYDHKYTYSHVGYNLKITDWQAALGCSQIEKLDRFLAIRKTNAELLTKLLSDLQDYLILPVVKEGVKPSWFGYLISVKDNAPFTKQQLVEYLESHNVGTRQLFAGNILRQPMIVDNDINFRIGKGKLINSKDLTEESYKLLPNTEFIMNNTFWVGTFPALGEEEISRIANTIRTFIEENK
;
A
#
# COMPACT_ATOMS: atom_id res chain seq x y z
N GLY A 1 17.08 -3.51 1.04
CA GLY A 1 16.50 -4.41 0.01
C GLY A 1 15.06 -4.86 0.28
N THR A 2 14.52 -4.77 1.52
CA THR A 2 13.10 -5.10 1.77
C THR A 2 12.16 -3.97 1.40
N TYR A 3 12.61 -2.72 1.46
CA TYR A 3 11.84 -1.48 1.29
C TYR A 3 10.69 -1.32 2.30
N ASN A 4 10.63 -2.19 3.28
CA ASN A 4 9.64 -2.16 4.35
C ASN A 4 10.04 -1.20 5.45
N ILE A 5 9.03 -0.79 6.23
CA ILE A 5 9.27 -0.05 7.46
C ILE A 5 10.18 -0.86 8.40
N ASP A 6 11.06 -0.17 9.10
CA ASP A 6 11.79 -0.75 10.23
C ASP A 6 10.86 -0.86 11.44
N ALA A 7 10.35 -2.07 11.68
CA ALA A 7 9.39 -2.32 12.76
C ALA A 7 9.97 -2.02 14.16
N ASP A 8 11.30 -2.06 14.33
CA ASP A 8 11.96 -1.74 15.59
C ASP A 8 11.92 -0.24 15.92
N LYS A 9 11.62 0.61 14.92
CA LYS A 9 11.46 2.05 15.09
C LYS A 9 10.03 2.51 15.41
N ILE A 10 9.04 1.64 15.29
CA ILE A 10 7.63 2.01 15.49
C ILE A 10 7.38 2.37 16.96
N GLU A 11 7.89 1.57 17.90
CA GLU A 11 7.61 1.76 19.31
C GLU A 11 8.04 3.15 19.83
N GLU A 12 9.14 3.66 19.34
CA GLU A 12 9.64 4.99 19.75
C GLU A 12 8.75 6.15 19.26
N ALA A 13 7.92 5.92 18.24
CA ALA A 13 6.99 6.92 17.71
C ALA A 13 5.62 6.90 18.42
N ILE A 14 5.34 5.86 19.22
CA ILE A 14 4.06 5.72 19.94
C ILE A 14 3.95 6.74 21.07
N THR A 15 2.80 7.35 21.19
CA THR A 15 2.45 8.29 22.28
C THR A 15 1.06 7.95 22.85
N ASN A 16 0.67 8.63 23.93
CA ASN A 16 -0.69 8.51 24.49
C ASN A 16 -1.81 8.99 23.55
N LYS A 17 -1.46 9.65 22.45
CA LYS A 17 -2.40 10.08 21.40
C LYS A 17 -2.47 9.09 20.23
N THR A 18 -1.55 8.14 20.12
CA THR A 18 -1.54 7.16 19.05
C THR A 18 -2.76 6.24 19.16
N LYS A 19 -3.47 6.02 18.07
CA LYS A 19 -4.69 5.21 17.99
C LYS A 19 -4.56 4.02 17.06
N ALA A 20 -3.72 4.16 16.03
CA ALA A 20 -3.57 3.12 15.02
C ALA A 20 -2.15 3.11 14.45
N ILE A 21 -1.76 1.96 13.92
CA ILE A 21 -0.63 1.76 13.03
C ILE A 21 -1.23 1.48 11.66
N PHE A 22 -0.92 2.33 10.68
CA PHE A 22 -1.41 2.20 9.31
C PHE A 22 -0.23 2.15 8.35
N LEU A 23 0.00 1.00 7.71
CA LEU A 23 1.19 0.72 6.90
C LEU A 23 0.83 0.01 5.61
N ALA A 24 1.52 0.38 4.54
CA ALA A 24 1.44 -0.31 3.26
C ALA A 24 2.48 -1.46 3.16
N HIS A 25 2.14 -2.50 2.40
CA HIS A 25 3.05 -3.56 1.96
C HIS A 25 3.68 -3.15 0.62
N PRO A 26 4.89 -2.53 0.62
CA PRO A 26 5.42 -1.89 -0.59
C PRO A 26 5.62 -2.89 -1.71
N LEU A 27 4.99 -2.63 -2.84
CA LEU A 27 4.99 -3.44 -4.06
C LEU A 27 4.75 -4.94 -3.82
N GLY A 28 4.00 -5.28 -2.76
CA GLY A 28 3.60 -6.65 -2.44
C GLY A 28 4.53 -7.43 -1.52
N ASN A 29 5.61 -6.82 -1.02
CA ASN A 29 6.52 -7.43 -0.05
C ASN A 29 6.11 -7.06 1.38
N SER A 30 5.86 -8.05 2.25
CA SER A 30 5.33 -7.80 3.60
C SER A 30 6.40 -7.35 4.59
N TYR A 31 6.01 -6.40 5.44
CA TYR A 31 6.74 -6.04 6.66
C TYR A 31 6.56 -7.09 7.77
N ASP A 32 7.23 -6.89 8.91
CA ASP A 32 7.19 -7.79 10.08
C ASP A 32 5.86 -7.61 10.85
N LEU A 33 4.85 -8.38 10.43
CA LEU A 33 3.51 -8.32 11.03
C LEU A 33 3.47 -8.84 12.47
N ASP A 34 4.35 -9.78 12.85
CA ASP A 34 4.37 -10.28 14.24
C ASP A 34 4.78 -9.17 15.21
N LYS A 35 5.86 -8.43 14.88
CA LYS A 35 6.28 -7.28 15.70
C LYS A 35 5.21 -6.20 15.76
N ILE A 36 4.56 -5.89 14.66
CA ILE A 36 3.51 -4.87 14.60
C ILE A 36 2.30 -5.27 15.40
N MET A 37 1.85 -6.52 15.31
CA MET A 37 0.72 -7.01 16.09
C MET A 37 1.03 -7.05 17.59
N ALA A 38 2.27 -7.44 17.97
CA ALA A 38 2.70 -7.40 19.37
C ALA A 38 2.71 -5.98 19.95
N LEU A 39 3.16 -4.98 19.17
CA LEU A 39 3.08 -3.57 19.56
C LEU A 39 1.63 -3.08 19.67
N ALA A 40 0.79 -3.47 18.74
CA ALA A 40 -0.63 -3.12 18.75
C ALA A 40 -1.35 -3.68 19.98
N GLU A 41 -1.08 -4.92 20.36
CA GLU A 41 -1.63 -5.52 21.58
C GLU A 41 -1.12 -4.79 22.85
N LYS A 42 0.21 -4.57 22.94
CA LYS A 42 0.85 -3.87 24.07
C LYS A 42 0.27 -2.49 24.33
N TYR A 43 0.02 -1.72 23.26
CA TYR A 43 -0.42 -0.32 23.33
C TYR A 43 -1.91 -0.13 23.02
N LYS A 44 -2.66 -1.21 22.81
CA LYS A 44 -4.10 -1.20 22.46
C LYS A 44 -4.39 -0.34 21.23
N LEU A 45 -3.62 -0.56 20.16
CA LEU A 45 -3.74 0.16 18.91
C LEU A 45 -4.48 -0.66 17.86
N TRP A 46 -5.15 0.01 16.96
CA TRP A 46 -5.65 -0.59 15.73
C TRP A 46 -4.48 -0.81 14.73
N VAL A 47 -4.54 -1.89 13.96
CA VAL A 47 -3.64 -2.13 12.82
C VAL A 47 -4.45 -2.13 11.56
N ILE A 48 -4.05 -1.28 10.61
CA ILE A 48 -4.63 -1.19 9.28
C ILE A 48 -3.55 -1.59 8.29
N GLU A 49 -3.79 -2.68 7.56
CA GLU A 49 -2.91 -3.14 6.50
C GLU A 49 -3.35 -2.52 5.17
N ASP A 50 -2.55 -1.64 4.60
CA ASP A 50 -2.73 -1.26 3.20
C ASP A 50 -2.12 -2.34 2.33
N SER A 51 -2.97 -3.21 1.82
CA SER A 51 -2.62 -4.38 1.02
C SER A 51 -2.96 -4.18 -0.46
N CYS A 52 -3.08 -2.91 -0.90
CA CYS A 52 -3.42 -2.58 -2.28
C CYS A 52 -2.44 -3.21 -3.28
N ASP A 53 -1.15 -3.25 -2.94
CA ASP A 53 -0.10 -3.87 -3.75
C ASP A 53 0.17 -5.35 -3.41
N ALA A 54 -0.57 -5.94 -2.47
CA ALA A 54 -0.22 -7.24 -1.88
C ALA A 54 -1.32 -8.30 -1.95
N LEU A 55 -2.33 -8.11 -2.79
CA LEU A 55 -3.42 -9.07 -2.95
C LEU A 55 -2.88 -10.46 -3.27
N GLY A 56 -3.25 -11.45 -2.45
CA GLY A 56 -2.84 -12.84 -2.61
C GLY A 56 -1.50 -13.20 -1.96
N GLY A 57 -0.72 -12.22 -1.48
CA GLY A 57 0.50 -12.45 -0.71
C GLY A 57 0.23 -13.16 0.63
N GLU A 58 1.28 -13.75 1.20
CA GLU A 58 1.19 -14.46 2.48
C GLU A 58 2.34 -14.05 3.42
N TYR A 59 2.01 -13.97 4.71
CA TYR A 59 2.94 -13.85 5.81
C TYR A 59 2.75 -15.04 6.76
N LYS A 60 3.75 -15.93 6.84
CA LYS A 60 3.70 -17.15 7.65
C LYS A 60 2.42 -18.00 7.43
N GLY A 61 2.03 -18.16 6.16
CA GLY A 61 0.85 -18.94 5.77
C GLY A 61 -0.49 -18.24 5.93
N ARG A 62 -0.52 -16.99 6.43
CA ARG A 62 -1.74 -16.17 6.54
C ARG A 62 -1.77 -15.15 5.39
N LYS A 63 -2.96 -14.90 4.83
CA LYS A 63 -3.10 -13.90 3.75
C LYS A 63 -2.85 -12.49 4.28
N ILE A 64 -2.02 -11.73 3.57
CA ILE A 64 -1.77 -10.31 3.84
C ILE A 64 -3.10 -9.55 3.71
N GLY A 65 -3.32 -8.58 4.58
CA GLY A 65 -4.58 -7.83 4.71
C GLY A 65 -5.61 -8.50 5.62
N THR A 66 -5.32 -9.72 6.16
CA THR A 66 -6.22 -10.42 7.09
C THR A 66 -5.61 -10.60 8.49
N ILE A 67 -4.46 -10.03 8.74
CA ILE A 67 -3.67 -10.22 9.97
C ILE A 67 -3.93 -9.10 10.96
N GLY A 68 -3.97 -7.86 10.47
CA GLY A 68 -4.39 -6.70 11.23
C GLY A 68 -5.91 -6.66 11.50
N HIS A 69 -6.39 -5.56 12.02
CA HIS A 69 -7.81 -5.36 12.33
C HIS A 69 -8.63 -4.97 11.10
N ILE A 70 -8.01 -4.25 10.18
CA ILE A 70 -8.60 -3.82 8.90
C ILE A 70 -7.57 -4.07 7.81
N GLY A 71 -8.00 -4.63 6.68
CA GLY A 71 -7.22 -4.71 5.45
C GLY A 71 -7.89 -3.91 4.33
N THR A 72 -7.08 -3.22 3.52
CA THR A 72 -7.56 -2.50 2.34
C THR A 72 -6.93 -3.07 1.07
N PHE A 73 -7.72 -3.14 0.01
CA PHE A 73 -7.29 -3.61 -1.31
C PHE A 73 -7.77 -2.65 -2.39
N SER A 74 -6.97 -2.49 -3.42
CA SER A 74 -7.33 -1.70 -4.59
C SER A 74 -7.58 -2.60 -5.81
N PHE A 75 -8.59 -2.22 -6.57
CA PHE A 75 -8.90 -2.80 -7.88
C PHE A 75 -8.81 -1.75 -8.99
N TYR A 76 -7.99 -0.72 -8.77
CA TYR A 76 -7.56 0.22 -9.78
C TYR A 76 -6.84 -0.52 -10.93
N PRO A 77 -6.89 -0.06 -12.18
CA PRO A 77 -6.39 -0.81 -13.35
C PRO A 77 -4.98 -1.38 -13.25
N ALA A 78 -4.07 -0.72 -12.54
CA ALA A 78 -2.68 -1.18 -12.43
C ALA A 78 -2.46 -2.32 -11.42
N HIS A 79 -3.43 -2.58 -10.52
CA HIS A 79 -3.27 -3.60 -9.48
C HIS A 79 -3.42 -5.04 -10.00
N HIS A 80 -3.34 -6.01 -9.10
CA HIS A 80 -3.37 -7.45 -9.43
C HIS A 80 -4.65 -7.88 -10.13
N LEU A 81 -5.77 -7.25 -9.74
CA LEU A 81 -7.08 -7.34 -10.40
C LEU A 81 -7.59 -5.93 -10.67
N THR A 82 -8.44 -5.78 -11.67
CA THR A 82 -9.09 -4.49 -11.95
C THR A 82 -10.60 -4.61 -11.94
N MET A 83 -11.25 -3.53 -11.48
CA MET A 83 -12.69 -3.30 -11.63
C MET A 83 -12.97 -2.03 -12.45
N GLY A 84 -11.96 -1.56 -13.23
CA GLY A 84 -11.93 -0.20 -13.79
C GLY A 84 -11.56 0.80 -12.72
N GLU A 85 -12.43 0.99 -11.76
CA GLU A 85 -12.19 1.60 -10.45
C GLU A 85 -12.88 0.74 -9.40
N GLY A 86 -12.27 0.61 -8.23
CA GLY A 86 -12.84 -0.16 -7.12
C GLY A 86 -11.81 -0.50 -6.06
N GLY A 87 -12.31 -1.09 -4.99
CA GLY A 87 -11.51 -1.54 -3.86
C GLY A 87 -12.33 -2.31 -2.86
N ALA A 88 -11.68 -2.87 -1.86
CA ALA A 88 -12.31 -3.54 -0.75
C ALA A 88 -11.67 -3.12 0.58
N VAL A 89 -12.51 -3.00 1.59
CA VAL A 89 -12.09 -2.88 2.99
C VAL A 89 -12.65 -4.09 3.73
N ILE A 90 -11.81 -4.84 4.39
CA ILE A 90 -12.18 -6.07 5.09
C ILE A 90 -11.85 -5.98 6.58
N THR A 91 -12.66 -6.62 7.40
CA THR A 91 -12.44 -6.77 8.84
C THR A 91 -13.20 -7.98 9.37
N ASN A 92 -12.69 -8.60 10.43
CA ASN A 92 -13.39 -9.64 11.19
C ASN A 92 -14.16 -9.07 12.39
N ASP A 93 -14.03 -7.77 12.68
CA ASP A 93 -14.72 -7.09 13.77
C ASP A 93 -16.09 -6.55 13.29
N SER A 94 -17.16 -7.01 13.92
CA SER A 94 -18.52 -6.66 13.53
C SER A 94 -18.89 -5.18 13.82
N GLN A 95 -18.21 -4.54 14.76
CA GLN A 95 -18.42 -3.11 15.03
C GLN A 95 -17.71 -2.26 14.00
N LEU A 96 -16.44 -2.60 13.69
CA LEU A 96 -15.71 -1.94 12.60
C LEU A 96 -16.45 -2.11 11.27
N TYR A 97 -16.99 -3.28 10.98
CA TYR A 97 -17.80 -3.51 9.79
C TYR A 97 -18.98 -2.52 9.66
N LYS A 98 -19.74 -2.33 10.74
CA LYS A 98 -20.87 -1.38 10.75
C LYS A 98 -20.42 0.06 10.51
N ILE A 99 -19.29 0.46 11.12
CA ILE A 99 -18.71 1.79 10.95
C ILE A 99 -18.25 1.99 9.51
N ILE A 100 -17.52 1.02 8.94
CA ILE A 100 -17.05 1.04 7.55
C ILE A 100 -18.24 1.17 6.57
N MET A 101 -19.29 0.38 6.78
CA MET A 101 -20.51 0.44 5.99
C MET A 101 -21.20 1.80 6.07
N SER A 102 -21.24 2.39 7.26
CA SER A 102 -21.78 3.73 7.47
C SER A 102 -20.97 4.76 6.68
N PHE A 103 -19.65 4.78 6.82
CA PHE A 103 -18.76 5.71 6.09
C PHE A 103 -18.86 5.56 4.56
N ARG A 104 -18.98 4.33 4.07
CA ARG A 104 -19.18 4.04 2.65
C ARG A 104 -20.49 4.63 2.11
N ASP A 105 -21.53 4.66 2.94
CA ASP A 105 -22.91 5.03 2.58
C ASP A 105 -23.32 6.37 3.22
N TRP A 106 -22.56 7.45 2.96
CA TRP A 106 -22.79 8.84 3.41
C TRP A 106 -22.77 9.04 4.94
N GLY A 107 -22.35 8.07 5.74
CA GLY A 107 -22.41 8.14 7.19
C GLY A 107 -23.78 7.77 7.78
N ARG A 108 -24.64 7.07 7.01
CA ARG A 108 -25.96 6.64 7.47
C ARG A 108 -25.88 5.71 8.65
N ASP A 109 -26.84 5.84 9.56
CA ASP A 109 -27.03 4.92 10.68
C ASP A 109 -27.61 3.56 10.24
N CYS A 110 -28.38 3.53 9.17
CA CYS A 110 -29.04 2.34 8.66
C CYS A 110 -28.06 1.35 8.06
N CYS A 111 -28.07 0.10 8.53
CA CYS A 111 -27.29 -1.03 8.03
C CYS A 111 -28.08 -2.03 7.16
N CYS A 112 -29.30 -1.70 6.77
CA CYS A 112 -30.12 -2.58 5.91
C CYS A 112 -29.48 -2.72 4.52
N PRO A 113 -29.35 -3.97 3.97
CA PRO A 113 -28.88 -4.17 2.63
C PRO A 113 -29.79 -3.47 1.58
N PRO A 114 -29.24 -3.12 0.41
CA PRO A 114 -30.05 -2.56 -0.69
C PRO A 114 -31.29 -3.44 -0.99
N GLY A 115 -32.44 -2.80 -1.22
CA GLY A 115 -33.69 -3.49 -1.52
C GLY A 115 -34.37 -4.18 -0.32
N ARG A 116 -33.81 -4.07 0.89
CA ARG A 116 -34.45 -4.58 2.13
C ARG A 116 -34.60 -3.47 3.13
N ASP A 117 -35.82 -3.29 3.64
CA ASP A 117 -36.15 -2.32 4.69
C ASP A 117 -36.47 -3.02 6.00
N GLY A 118 -36.21 -2.33 7.11
CA GLY A 118 -36.63 -2.77 8.45
C GLY A 118 -35.96 -4.02 9.01
N VAL A 119 -34.85 -4.48 8.41
CA VAL A 119 -34.13 -5.71 8.86
C VAL A 119 -33.73 -5.64 10.34
N CYS A 120 -33.41 -4.47 10.85
CA CYS A 120 -33.05 -4.26 12.26
C CYS A 120 -34.28 -4.25 13.21
N GLY A 121 -35.51 -4.14 12.69
CA GLY A 121 -36.74 -3.98 13.48
C GLY A 121 -36.85 -2.67 14.30
N LYS A 122 -35.93 -1.72 14.07
CA LYS A 122 -35.81 -0.50 14.90
C LYS A 122 -35.96 0.79 14.11
N ARG A 123 -36.62 0.75 12.93
CA ARG A 123 -36.66 1.87 11.99
C ARG A 123 -37.19 3.17 12.61
N PHE A 124 -38.22 3.06 13.47
CA PHE A 124 -38.94 4.19 14.03
C PHE A 124 -39.00 4.18 15.57
N THR A 125 -38.12 3.45 16.22
CA THR A 125 -38.18 3.24 17.70
C THR A 125 -36.90 3.69 18.40
N GLN A 126 -36.17 4.65 17.83
CA GLN A 126 -34.92 5.13 18.40
C GLN A 126 -34.92 6.64 18.58
N GLN A 127 -34.18 7.09 19.59
CA GLN A 127 -33.80 8.49 19.76
C GLN A 127 -32.36 8.63 19.23
N LEU A 128 -32.18 9.39 18.17
CA LEU A 128 -30.86 9.59 17.50
C LEU A 128 -30.53 11.08 17.48
N GLY A 129 -29.48 11.45 18.20
CA GLY A 129 -29.10 12.86 18.37
C GLY A 129 -30.30 13.67 18.95
N ASN A 130 -30.48 14.86 18.39
CA ASN A 130 -31.61 15.76 18.75
C ASN A 130 -32.78 15.67 17.77
N LEU A 131 -32.86 14.60 16.98
CA LEU A 131 -34.00 14.38 16.08
C LEU A 131 -35.25 14.00 16.90
N PRO A 132 -36.46 14.20 16.38
CA PRO A 132 -37.66 13.70 17.04
C PRO A 132 -37.60 12.19 17.29
N TYR A 133 -38.13 11.72 18.44
CA TYR A 133 -38.22 10.29 18.69
C TYR A 133 -38.95 9.56 17.56
N GLY A 134 -38.41 8.45 17.13
CA GLY A 134 -38.97 7.68 16.02
C GLY A 134 -38.69 8.26 14.65
N TYR A 135 -37.79 9.24 14.52
CA TYR A 135 -37.36 9.69 13.23
C TYR A 135 -36.73 8.52 12.42
N ASP A 136 -37.00 8.43 11.15
CA ASP A 136 -36.54 7.33 10.30
C ASP A 136 -35.01 7.22 10.28
N HIS A 137 -34.45 6.20 10.94
CA HIS A 137 -33.01 6.04 11.02
C HIS A 137 -32.34 5.78 9.66
N LYS A 138 -33.11 5.40 8.63
CA LYS A 138 -32.62 5.31 7.25
C LYS A 138 -32.12 6.67 6.72
N TYR A 139 -32.63 7.76 7.25
CA TYR A 139 -32.25 9.14 6.92
C TYR A 139 -31.53 9.85 8.05
N THR A 140 -31.03 9.10 9.02
CA THR A 140 -30.17 9.61 10.08
C THR A 140 -28.70 9.36 9.70
N TYR A 141 -27.85 10.33 9.98
CA TYR A 141 -26.44 10.29 9.66
C TYR A 141 -25.64 10.35 10.95
N SER A 142 -25.04 9.22 11.33
CA SER A 142 -24.24 9.08 12.56
C SER A 142 -22.77 9.47 12.33
N HIS A 143 -22.35 9.56 11.08
CA HIS A 143 -20.99 9.94 10.67
C HIS A 143 -21.03 10.94 9.50
N VAL A 144 -19.94 11.70 9.32
CA VAL A 144 -19.69 12.44 8.09
C VAL A 144 -19.00 11.48 7.13
N GLY A 145 -19.77 10.84 6.27
CA GLY A 145 -19.27 9.77 5.38
C GLY A 145 -19.20 10.18 3.91
N TYR A 146 -18.91 9.19 3.07
CA TYR A 146 -18.68 9.34 1.64
C TYR A 146 -19.68 8.50 0.84
N ASN A 147 -19.77 8.71 -0.46
CA ASN A 147 -20.41 7.77 -1.36
C ASN A 147 -19.34 6.96 -2.09
N LEU A 148 -18.96 5.82 -1.50
CA LEU A 148 -17.90 4.94 -2.01
C LEU A 148 -18.45 3.59 -2.51
N LYS A 149 -19.74 3.54 -2.87
CA LYS A 149 -20.34 2.32 -3.44
C LYS A 149 -19.86 2.12 -4.87
N ILE A 150 -19.54 0.88 -5.22
CA ILE A 150 -19.30 0.45 -6.59
C ILE A 150 -20.61 0.20 -7.32
N THR A 151 -20.58 0.18 -8.64
CA THR A 151 -21.70 -0.23 -9.49
C THR A 151 -21.68 -1.73 -9.76
N ASP A 152 -22.80 -2.29 -10.22
CA ASP A 152 -22.89 -3.69 -10.64
C ASP A 152 -21.96 -4.00 -11.83
N TRP A 153 -21.72 -3.03 -12.72
CA TRP A 153 -20.74 -3.16 -13.80
C TRP A 153 -19.31 -3.39 -13.29
N GLN A 154 -18.90 -2.62 -12.30
CA GLN A 154 -17.59 -2.79 -11.65
C GLN A 154 -17.52 -4.14 -10.93
N ALA A 155 -18.58 -4.53 -10.21
CA ALA A 155 -18.66 -5.83 -9.54
C ALA A 155 -18.57 -7.00 -10.53
N ALA A 156 -19.28 -6.93 -11.67
CA ALA A 156 -19.23 -7.97 -12.70
C ALA A 156 -17.83 -8.13 -13.31
N LEU A 157 -17.13 -7.00 -13.55
CA LEU A 157 -15.74 -7.05 -13.98
C LEU A 157 -14.86 -7.73 -12.92
N GLY A 158 -15.02 -7.38 -11.65
CA GLY A 158 -14.31 -8.01 -10.52
C GLY A 158 -14.54 -9.52 -10.46
N CYS A 159 -15.77 -9.99 -10.64
CA CYS A 159 -16.10 -11.42 -10.69
C CYS A 159 -15.34 -12.15 -11.83
N SER A 160 -15.25 -11.53 -13.01
CA SER A 160 -14.47 -12.10 -14.13
C SER A 160 -12.95 -12.09 -13.87
N GLN A 161 -12.46 -11.10 -13.12
CA GLN A 161 -11.03 -10.96 -12.83
C GLN A 161 -10.55 -11.91 -11.74
N ILE A 162 -11.38 -12.18 -10.71
CA ILE A 162 -10.98 -13.01 -9.58
C ILE A 162 -10.66 -14.46 -10.01
N GLU A 163 -11.30 -14.97 -11.03
CA GLU A 163 -11.05 -16.29 -11.60
C GLU A 163 -9.65 -16.43 -12.21
N LYS A 164 -8.98 -15.31 -12.51
CA LYS A 164 -7.65 -15.27 -13.12
C LYS A 164 -6.55 -14.99 -12.09
N LEU A 165 -6.90 -14.71 -10.82
CA LEU A 165 -5.98 -14.22 -9.82
C LEU A 165 -4.77 -15.15 -9.63
N ASP A 166 -4.99 -16.44 -9.39
CA ASP A 166 -3.90 -17.38 -9.12
C ASP A 166 -2.90 -17.44 -10.27
N ARG A 167 -3.39 -17.41 -11.51
CA ARG A 167 -2.54 -17.36 -12.70
C ARG A 167 -1.73 -16.07 -12.75
N PHE A 168 -2.35 -14.93 -12.46
CA PHE A 168 -1.67 -13.63 -12.48
C PHE A 168 -0.57 -13.55 -11.41
N LEU A 169 -0.85 -14.07 -10.21
CA LEU A 169 0.12 -14.15 -9.12
C LEU A 169 1.31 -15.03 -9.47
N ALA A 170 1.05 -16.20 -10.08
CA ALA A 170 2.11 -17.12 -10.50
C ALA A 170 3.04 -16.47 -11.53
N ILE A 171 2.50 -15.79 -12.55
CA ILE A 171 3.29 -15.12 -13.57
C ILE A 171 4.13 -13.98 -12.96
N ARG A 172 3.52 -13.12 -12.12
CA ARG A 172 4.25 -12.03 -11.44
C ARG A 172 5.42 -12.56 -10.60
N LYS A 173 5.21 -13.67 -9.89
CA LYS A 173 6.26 -14.34 -9.13
C LYS A 173 7.39 -14.83 -10.05
N THR A 174 7.06 -15.56 -11.11
CA THR A 174 8.06 -16.05 -12.07
C THR A 174 8.86 -14.91 -12.70
N ASN A 175 8.18 -13.82 -13.06
CA ASN A 175 8.84 -12.65 -13.64
C ASN A 175 9.82 -12.00 -12.66
N ALA A 176 9.44 -11.86 -11.39
CA ALA A 176 10.32 -11.31 -10.35
C ALA A 176 11.52 -12.23 -10.05
N GLU A 177 11.31 -13.54 -9.99
CA GLU A 177 12.37 -14.53 -9.82
C GLU A 177 13.35 -14.51 -11.00
N LEU A 178 12.85 -14.38 -12.22
CA LEU A 178 13.68 -14.28 -13.42
C LEU A 178 14.51 -12.99 -13.42
N LEU A 179 13.91 -11.84 -13.09
CA LEU A 179 14.66 -10.57 -12.93
C LEU A 179 15.78 -10.71 -11.90
N THR A 180 15.46 -11.29 -10.73
CA THR A 180 16.47 -11.52 -9.68
C THR A 180 17.62 -12.38 -10.19
N LYS A 181 17.32 -13.46 -10.91
CA LYS A 181 18.33 -14.36 -11.51
C LYS A 181 19.21 -13.62 -12.52
N LEU A 182 18.58 -12.89 -13.45
CA LEU A 182 19.28 -12.21 -14.54
C LEU A 182 20.13 -10.99 -14.09
N LEU A 183 19.79 -10.38 -12.95
CA LEU A 183 20.47 -9.22 -12.40
C LEU A 183 21.41 -9.55 -11.22
N SER A 184 21.51 -10.83 -10.83
CA SER A 184 22.21 -11.26 -9.61
C SER A 184 23.70 -10.93 -9.59
N ASP A 185 24.35 -10.84 -10.72
CA ASP A 185 25.76 -10.49 -10.87
C ASP A 185 26.02 -8.98 -10.93
N LEU A 186 24.98 -8.16 -10.94
CA LEU A 186 25.08 -6.69 -10.97
C LEU A 186 24.98 -6.07 -9.57
N GLN A 187 25.09 -6.85 -8.51
CA GLN A 187 24.95 -6.39 -7.13
C GLN A 187 26.10 -5.48 -6.67
N ASP A 188 27.17 -5.31 -7.42
CA ASP A 188 28.19 -4.27 -7.16
C ASP A 188 27.60 -2.86 -7.36
N TYR A 189 26.64 -2.71 -8.25
CA TYR A 189 26.00 -1.45 -8.63
C TYR A 189 24.54 -1.33 -8.14
N LEU A 190 23.85 -2.45 -8.00
CA LEU A 190 22.41 -2.50 -7.72
C LEU A 190 22.10 -3.17 -6.37
N ILE A 191 21.02 -2.72 -5.74
CA ILE A 191 20.36 -3.43 -4.64
C ILE A 191 19.07 -4.02 -5.20
N LEU A 192 18.96 -5.34 -5.15
CA LEU A 192 17.77 -6.09 -5.58
C LEU A 192 16.83 -6.36 -4.41
N PRO A 193 15.55 -6.67 -4.65
CA PRO A 193 14.59 -6.96 -3.60
C PRO A 193 14.99 -8.15 -2.73
N VAL A 194 14.79 -8.01 -1.42
CA VAL A 194 15.01 -9.07 -0.44
C VAL A 194 13.67 -9.43 0.19
N VAL A 195 13.36 -10.72 0.21
CA VAL A 195 12.18 -11.27 0.86
C VAL A 195 12.58 -11.90 2.19
N LYS A 196 11.90 -11.52 3.28
CA LYS A 196 12.14 -12.12 4.60
C LYS A 196 11.57 -13.54 4.68
N GLU A 197 12.15 -14.35 5.55
CA GLU A 197 11.65 -15.68 5.84
C GLU A 197 10.16 -15.66 6.24
N GLY A 198 9.40 -16.61 5.74
CA GLY A 198 7.96 -16.73 6.00
C GLY A 198 7.08 -15.80 5.16
N VAL A 199 7.66 -14.94 4.32
CA VAL A 199 6.91 -14.08 3.39
C VAL A 199 6.83 -14.74 2.01
N LYS A 200 5.63 -14.77 1.43
CA LYS A 200 5.41 -15.04 0.01
C LYS A 200 4.86 -13.77 -0.60
N PRO A 201 5.69 -12.95 -1.25
CA PRO A 201 5.26 -11.67 -1.79
C PRO A 201 4.30 -11.84 -2.96
N SER A 202 3.42 -10.89 -3.11
CA SER A 202 2.58 -10.72 -4.30
C SER A 202 3.11 -9.52 -5.09
N TRP A 203 4.05 -9.76 -5.98
CA TRP A 203 4.79 -8.69 -6.65
C TRP A 203 3.90 -7.81 -7.51
N PHE A 204 3.75 -6.55 -7.11
CA PHE A 204 3.13 -5.50 -7.92
C PHE A 204 4.12 -4.98 -8.97
N GLY A 205 5.37 -4.79 -8.57
CA GLY A 205 6.49 -4.40 -9.40
C GLY A 205 7.80 -4.88 -8.80
N TYR A 206 8.89 -4.80 -9.56
CA TYR A 206 10.22 -5.23 -9.16
C TYR A 206 11.11 -4.02 -8.85
N LEU A 207 11.46 -3.85 -7.58
CA LEU A 207 12.25 -2.72 -7.10
C LEU A 207 13.73 -2.91 -7.40
N ILE A 208 14.37 -1.82 -7.80
CA ILE A 208 15.82 -1.75 -8.04
C ILE A 208 16.33 -0.45 -7.45
N SER A 209 17.38 -0.51 -6.64
CA SER A 209 18.09 0.71 -6.20
C SER A 209 19.50 0.75 -6.78
N VAL A 210 19.89 1.91 -7.26
CA VAL A 210 21.30 2.18 -7.62
C VAL A 210 22.06 2.49 -6.35
N LYS A 211 23.22 1.86 -6.15
CA LYS A 211 24.07 2.10 -4.99
C LYS A 211 24.77 3.45 -5.08
N ASP A 212 25.06 4.08 -3.95
CA ASP A 212 25.74 5.39 -3.89
C ASP A 212 27.15 5.37 -4.49
N ASN A 213 27.80 4.22 -4.52
CA ASN A 213 29.13 4.03 -5.14
C ASN A 213 29.10 3.62 -6.60
N ALA A 214 27.92 3.53 -7.24
CA ALA A 214 27.84 3.27 -8.66
C ALA A 214 28.38 4.47 -9.47
N PRO A 215 29.06 4.24 -10.61
CA PRO A 215 29.61 5.33 -11.43
C PRO A 215 28.52 6.10 -12.23
N PHE A 216 27.27 5.77 -12.02
CA PHE A 216 26.10 6.38 -12.65
C PHE A 216 24.97 6.61 -11.62
N THR A 217 24.04 7.47 -11.96
CA THR A 217 22.88 7.79 -11.12
C THR A 217 21.65 6.97 -11.52
N LYS A 218 20.68 6.84 -10.60
CA LYS A 218 19.35 6.30 -10.91
C LYS A 218 18.71 7.05 -12.10
N GLN A 219 18.83 8.37 -12.13
CA GLN A 219 18.22 9.19 -13.17
C GLN A 219 18.75 8.81 -14.56
N GLN A 220 20.07 8.65 -14.71
CA GLN A 220 20.68 8.23 -15.97
C GLN A 220 20.18 6.84 -16.41
N LEU A 221 20.13 5.87 -15.47
CA LEU A 221 19.62 4.54 -15.78
C LEU A 221 18.14 4.57 -16.18
N VAL A 222 17.29 5.31 -15.46
CA VAL A 222 15.87 5.44 -15.75
C VAL A 222 15.63 6.08 -17.13
N GLU A 223 16.34 7.17 -17.45
CA GLU A 223 16.24 7.82 -18.77
C GLU A 223 16.66 6.89 -19.91
N TYR A 224 17.73 6.12 -19.70
CA TYR A 224 18.16 5.12 -20.66
C TYR A 224 17.09 4.04 -20.88
N LEU A 225 16.51 3.49 -19.81
CA LEU A 225 15.45 2.48 -19.87
C LEU A 225 14.22 2.99 -20.63
N GLU A 226 13.73 4.17 -20.27
CA GLU A 226 12.56 4.80 -20.91
C GLU A 226 12.83 5.06 -22.41
N SER A 227 14.05 5.49 -22.78
CA SER A 227 14.44 5.70 -24.19
C SER A 227 14.50 4.38 -24.98
N HIS A 228 14.65 3.24 -24.29
CA HIS A 228 14.65 1.90 -24.89
C HIS A 228 13.29 1.19 -24.72
N ASN A 229 12.21 1.93 -24.46
CA ASN A 229 10.85 1.42 -24.28
C ASN A 229 10.71 0.41 -23.11
N VAL A 230 11.50 0.60 -22.06
CA VAL A 230 11.35 -0.10 -20.77
C VAL A 230 10.76 0.90 -19.77
N GLY A 231 9.45 0.77 -19.51
CA GLY A 231 8.74 1.67 -18.61
C GLY A 231 9.19 1.48 -17.16
N THR A 232 9.43 2.58 -16.48
CA THR A 232 9.86 2.63 -15.09
C THR A 232 8.89 3.46 -14.25
N ARG A 233 8.91 3.29 -12.94
CA ARG A 233 8.16 4.12 -11.98
C ARG A 233 8.99 4.37 -10.74
N GLN A 234 8.76 5.52 -10.12
CA GLN A 234 9.29 5.82 -8.78
C GLN A 234 8.58 4.96 -7.72
N LEU A 235 9.25 4.69 -6.61
CA LEU A 235 8.57 4.11 -5.46
C LEU A 235 7.71 5.20 -4.80
N PHE A 236 6.49 5.31 -5.30
CA PHE A 236 5.43 6.25 -4.89
C PHE A 236 5.93 7.67 -4.59
N ALA A 237 5.54 8.26 -3.43
CA ALA A 237 5.74 9.66 -3.14
C ALA A 237 7.17 10.07 -2.73
N GLY A 238 8.12 9.14 -2.71
CA GLY A 238 9.45 9.42 -2.18
C GLY A 238 9.41 9.84 -0.70
N ASN A 239 10.15 10.88 -0.31
CA ASN A 239 9.99 11.45 1.02
C ASN A 239 8.77 12.38 1.03
N ILE A 240 7.70 11.94 1.68
CA ILE A 240 6.43 12.68 1.74
C ILE A 240 6.60 14.07 2.35
N LEU A 241 7.58 14.27 3.24
CA LEU A 241 7.86 15.56 3.85
C LEU A 241 8.34 16.64 2.85
N ARG A 242 8.82 16.21 1.68
CA ARG A 242 9.23 17.10 0.59
C ARG A 242 8.10 17.42 -0.38
N GLN A 243 6.96 16.74 -0.26
CA GLN A 243 5.85 16.94 -1.19
C GLN A 243 5.17 18.31 -0.99
N PRO A 244 4.73 18.97 -2.07
CA PRO A 244 4.03 20.25 -2.00
C PRO A 244 2.84 20.23 -1.03
N MET A 245 2.09 19.11 -0.99
CA MET A 245 0.97 18.94 -0.05
C MET A 245 1.37 19.07 1.43
N ILE A 246 2.64 18.88 1.77
CA ILE A 246 3.16 19.07 3.12
C ILE A 246 3.77 20.47 3.26
N VAL A 247 4.69 20.85 2.38
CA VAL A 247 5.45 22.11 2.54
C VAL A 247 4.60 23.37 2.32
N ASP A 248 3.56 23.29 1.49
CA ASP A 248 2.68 24.42 1.17
C ASP A 248 1.53 24.58 2.19
N ASN A 249 1.30 23.57 3.03
CA ASN A 249 0.22 23.56 4.02
C ASN A 249 0.74 23.66 5.45
N ASP A 250 -0.14 24.02 6.39
CA ASP A 250 0.16 24.10 7.83
C ASP A 250 -0.19 22.76 8.49
N ILE A 251 0.78 21.83 8.49
CA ILE A 251 0.59 20.47 8.99
C ILE A 251 1.57 20.21 10.14
N ASN A 252 1.04 19.68 11.25
CA ASN A 252 1.84 19.25 12.37
C ASN A 252 2.05 17.72 12.32
N PHE A 253 3.28 17.28 12.42
CA PHE A 253 3.66 15.87 12.43
C PHE A 253 4.83 15.61 13.37
N ARG A 254 5.19 14.35 13.56
CA ARG A 254 6.32 13.92 14.38
C ARG A 254 7.13 12.87 13.63
N ILE A 255 8.45 12.92 13.79
CA ILE A 255 9.38 11.91 13.30
C ILE A 255 9.96 11.18 14.52
N GLY A 256 9.68 9.89 14.63
CA GLY A 256 10.16 9.05 15.74
C GLY A 256 9.83 9.63 17.12
N LYS A 257 10.84 9.68 17.99
CA LYS A 257 10.75 10.29 19.35
C LYS A 257 10.73 11.82 19.33
N GLY A 258 10.92 12.45 18.18
CA GLY A 258 11.08 13.87 18.05
C GLY A 258 9.90 14.68 18.61
N LYS A 259 10.11 15.99 18.75
CA LYS A 259 9.05 16.93 19.07
C LYS A 259 8.08 17.05 17.90
N LEU A 260 6.90 17.58 18.16
CA LEU A 260 5.99 18.00 17.11
C LEU A 260 6.68 19.05 16.24
N ILE A 261 6.67 18.84 14.94
CA ILE A 261 7.26 19.74 13.92
C ILE A 261 6.11 20.28 13.08
N ASN A 262 6.13 21.58 12.80
CA ASN A 262 5.23 22.16 11.82
C ASN A 262 5.89 22.10 10.43
N SER A 263 5.11 21.88 9.39
CA SER A 263 5.60 21.81 8.02
C SER A 263 6.31 23.09 7.55
N LYS A 264 5.92 24.23 8.11
CA LYS A 264 6.56 25.54 7.82
C LYS A 264 7.97 25.66 8.40
N ASP A 265 8.32 24.80 9.37
CA ASP A 265 9.64 24.77 10.01
C ASP A 265 10.57 23.70 9.39
N LEU A 266 10.15 23.02 8.31
CA LEU A 266 10.96 22.03 7.63
C LEU A 266 12.19 22.65 6.97
N THR A 267 13.32 21.98 7.17
CA THR A 267 14.63 22.34 6.58
C THR A 267 15.28 21.10 5.98
N GLU A 268 16.36 21.25 5.22
CA GLU A 268 17.14 20.11 4.72
C GLU A 268 17.61 19.18 5.84
N GLU A 269 17.91 19.69 7.04
CA GLU A 269 18.26 18.86 8.20
C GLU A 269 17.08 18.00 8.69
N SER A 270 15.84 18.51 8.53
CA SER A 270 14.63 17.72 8.87
C SER A 270 14.49 16.47 8.00
N TYR A 271 14.82 16.55 6.72
CA TYR A 271 14.75 15.43 5.79
C TYR A 271 15.82 14.36 6.07
N LYS A 272 17.01 14.78 6.53
CA LYS A 272 18.10 13.88 6.92
C LYS A 272 17.76 12.99 8.15
N LEU A 273 16.70 13.31 8.90
CA LEU A 273 16.17 12.44 9.95
C LEU A 273 15.58 11.13 9.41
N LEU A 274 15.32 11.06 8.11
CA LEU A 274 14.80 9.90 7.39
C LEU A 274 15.79 9.40 6.33
N PRO A 275 17.01 8.97 6.69
CA PRO A 275 18.08 8.71 5.73
C PRO A 275 17.73 7.59 4.75
N ASN A 276 17.05 6.53 5.20
CA ASN A 276 16.62 5.45 4.31
C ASN A 276 15.55 5.91 3.32
N THR A 277 14.64 6.80 3.74
CA THR A 277 13.60 7.36 2.86
C THR A 277 14.23 8.26 1.80
N GLU A 278 15.21 9.09 2.19
CA GLU A 278 15.99 9.92 1.25
C GLU A 278 16.77 9.04 0.25
N PHE A 279 17.44 8.00 0.73
CA PHE A 279 18.12 7.04 -0.15
C PHE A 279 17.14 6.41 -1.15
N ILE A 280 16.01 5.88 -0.67
CA ILE A 280 15.01 5.26 -1.52
C ILE A 280 14.45 6.24 -2.55
N MET A 281 14.13 7.47 -2.15
CA MET A 281 13.63 8.50 -3.07
C MET A 281 14.63 8.80 -4.19
N ASN A 282 15.91 8.93 -3.84
CA ASN A 282 16.95 9.34 -4.79
C ASN A 282 17.46 8.19 -5.65
N ASN A 283 17.44 6.95 -5.14
CA ASN A 283 18.18 5.83 -5.73
C ASN A 283 17.28 4.71 -6.24
N THR A 284 15.97 4.68 -5.90
CA THR A 284 15.10 3.54 -6.20
C THR A 284 14.07 3.84 -7.27
N PHE A 285 13.86 2.88 -8.14
CA PHE A 285 12.76 2.81 -9.11
C PHE A 285 12.26 1.36 -9.20
N TRP A 286 11.19 1.11 -9.93
CA TRP A 286 10.72 -0.23 -10.20
C TRP A 286 10.34 -0.43 -11.66
N VAL A 287 10.41 -1.68 -12.09
CA VAL A 287 9.98 -2.15 -13.41
C VAL A 287 8.80 -3.11 -13.29
N GLY A 288 8.05 -3.31 -14.36
CA GLY A 288 6.86 -4.13 -14.37
C GLY A 288 7.14 -5.62 -14.19
N THR A 289 6.23 -6.29 -13.45
CA THR A 289 6.11 -7.75 -13.40
C THR A 289 4.76 -8.22 -13.96
N PHE A 290 4.13 -7.37 -14.75
CA PHE A 290 2.76 -7.51 -15.24
C PHE A 290 2.54 -8.87 -15.95
N PRO A 291 1.37 -9.51 -15.77
CA PRO A 291 1.14 -10.88 -16.28
C PRO A 291 1.16 -11.07 -17.80
N ALA A 292 1.13 -10.00 -18.58
CA ALA A 292 1.30 -10.09 -20.03
C ALA A 292 2.78 -10.06 -20.46
N LEU A 293 3.71 -9.80 -19.54
CA LEU A 293 5.15 -9.90 -19.81
C LEU A 293 5.56 -11.37 -19.71
N GLY A 294 6.13 -11.89 -20.80
CA GLY A 294 6.73 -13.21 -20.84
C GLY A 294 8.24 -13.17 -20.57
N GLU A 295 8.89 -14.32 -20.72
CA GLU A 295 10.33 -14.47 -20.50
C GLU A 295 11.16 -13.56 -21.43
N GLU A 296 10.70 -13.33 -22.66
CA GLU A 296 11.37 -12.47 -23.64
C GLU A 296 11.40 -11.00 -23.17
N GLU A 297 10.23 -10.47 -22.76
CA GLU A 297 10.13 -9.08 -22.27
C GLU A 297 10.90 -8.90 -20.96
N ILE A 298 10.85 -9.84 -20.05
CA ILE A 298 11.61 -9.80 -18.80
C ILE A 298 13.12 -9.86 -19.06
N SER A 299 13.56 -10.71 -19.99
CA SER A 299 14.97 -10.81 -20.41
C SER A 299 15.43 -9.53 -21.10
N ARG A 300 14.57 -8.91 -21.91
CA ARG A 300 14.85 -7.60 -22.53
C ARG A 300 15.04 -6.52 -21.46
N ILE A 301 14.19 -6.45 -20.45
CA ILE A 301 14.36 -5.49 -19.33
C ILE A 301 15.73 -5.68 -18.67
N ALA A 302 16.07 -6.92 -18.29
CA ALA A 302 17.34 -7.23 -17.64
C ALA A 302 18.56 -6.92 -18.54
N ASN A 303 18.49 -7.26 -19.83
CA ASN A 303 19.56 -7.00 -20.78
C ASN A 303 19.76 -5.49 -21.02
N THR A 304 18.67 -4.70 -21.08
CA THR A 304 18.78 -3.24 -21.23
C THR A 304 19.48 -2.62 -20.02
N ILE A 305 19.15 -3.08 -18.79
CA ILE A 305 19.86 -2.64 -17.58
C ILE A 305 21.34 -3.02 -17.64
N ARG A 306 21.64 -4.24 -18.05
CA ARG A 306 23.02 -4.75 -18.17
C ARG A 306 23.83 -3.94 -19.17
N THR A 307 23.31 -3.72 -20.37
CA THR A 307 23.98 -2.93 -21.40
C THR A 307 24.33 -1.54 -20.91
N PHE A 308 23.36 -0.84 -20.27
CA PHE A 308 23.63 0.46 -19.67
C PHE A 308 24.79 0.42 -18.66
N ILE A 309 24.81 -0.56 -17.75
CA ILE A 309 25.85 -0.69 -16.73
C ILE A 309 27.21 -0.98 -17.39
N GLU A 310 27.24 -1.82 -18.43
CA GLU A 310 28.48 -2.14 -19.15
C GLU A 310 29.09 -0.95 -19.90
N GLU A 311 28.24 -0.06 -20.38
CA GLU A 311 28.66 1.18 -21.07
C GLU A 311 29.08 2.29 -20.12
N ASN A 312 28.71 2.21 -18.83
CA ASN A 312 28.91 3.28 -17.84
C ASN A 312 29.74 2.85 -16.62
N LYS A 313 30.34 1.65 -16.61
CA LYS A 313 31.20 1.17 -15.52
C LYS A 313 32.68 1.58 -15.68
#